data_1f387601829adeb3cdc00d02fe065bdb
#
_entry.id   1f387601829adeb3cdc00d02fe065bdb
#
_cell.length_a   1.000
_cell.length_b   1.000
_cell.length_c   1.000
_cell.angle_alpha   90.00
_cell.angle_beta   90.00
_cell.angle_gamma   90.00
#
_symmetry.space_group_name_H-M   'P 1'
#
loop_
_entity.id
_entity.type
_entity.pdbx_description
1 polymer ?
#
loop_
_entity_poly.entity_id
_entity_poly.type
_entity_poly.pdbx_seq_one_letter_code
_entity_poly.pdbx_strand_id
1 'polypeptide(L)'
;MRPRGRSRPSSSPSFRPRPELAALALLLAAACATARLPAPGVAEKARAATSWSGSLRVSVRGQDLRGRSHALVAFRRPDAMRIEIPGPSGARLVAVARADRLTAVLPAERARLESAAGPGDFEALLGVALSPSELMDVLLGIAPAAVRRYEADWGAALPRRVRAELVDGTKLDARVDEAEADIALPAAAFDPPPCEGCRPIDAAEARRLLTAR
;
A
#
# COMPACT_ATOMS: atom_id res chain seq x y z
N MET A 1 -62.42 -10.32 -45.35
CA MET A 1 -61.23 -10.56 -46.15
C MET A 1 -60.01 -10.15 -45.36
N ARG A 2 -59.18 -11.09 -44.87
CA ARG A 2 -57.94 -10.85 -44.18
C ARG A 2 -56.79 -11.33 -45.08
N PRO A 3 -55.71 -10.56 -45.29
CA PRO A 3 -54.53 -11.07 -46.00
C PRO A 3 -53.58 -11.80 -45.03
N ARG A 4 -53.14 -12.97 -45.52
CA ARG A 4 -52.15 -13.85 -44.85
C ARG A 4 -50.77 -13.24 -44.96
N GLY A 5 -50.11 -12.98 -43.78
CA GLY A 5 -48.71 -12.63 -43.67
C GLY A 5 -47.84 -13.85 -43.95
N ARG A 6 -46.88 -13.70 -44.88
CA ARG A 6 -45.80 -14.66 -45.14
C ARG A 6 -44.68 -14.46 -44.09
N SER A 7 -44.43 -15.52 -43.30
CA SER A 7 -43.25 -15.62 -42.44
C SER A 7 -42.02 -15.96 -43.31
N ARG A 8 -41.01 -15.11 -43.24
CA ARG A 8 -39.66 -15.35 -43.77
C ARG A 8 -38.87 -16.20 -42.77
N PRO A 9 -38.15 -17.24 -43.21
CA PRO A 9 -37.20 -17.94 -42.33
C PRO A 9 -35.97 -17.10 -42.15
N SER A 10 -35.59 -16.81 -40.88
CA SER A 10 -34.33 -16.18 -40.53
C SER A 10 -33.22 -17.25 -40.53
N SER A 11 -32.37 -17.21 -41.52
CA SER A 11 -31.14 -18.01 -41.56
C SER A 11 -30.09 -17.30 -40.71
N SER A 12 -29.83 -17.80 -39.50
CA SER A 12 -28.71 -17.38 -38.67
C SER A 12 -27.42 -17.96 -39.27
N PRO A 13 -26.39 -17.12 -39.53
CA PRO A 13 -25.09 -17.63 -39.93
C PRO A 13 -24.41 -18.33 -38.74
N SER A 14 -24.16 -19.63 -38.86
CA SER A 14 -23.35 -20.40 -37.90
C SER A 14 -21.90 -19.99 -38.05
N PHE A 15 -21.45 -19.14 -37.14
CA PHE A 15 -20.05 -18.72 -37.01
C PHE A 15 -19.24 -19.89 -36.42
N ARG A 16 -18.58 -20.66 -37.26
CA ARG A 16 -17.59 -21.68 -36.82
C ARG A 16 -16.26 -20.96 -36.54
N PRO A 17 -15.79 -20.90 -35.30
CA PRO A 17 -14.48 -20.29 -34.99
C PRO A 17 -13.38 -21.12 -35.66
N ARG A 18 -12.51 -20.46 -36.41
CA ARG A 18 -11.32 -21.10 -37.00
C ARG A 18 -10.40 -21.56 -35.89
N PRO A 19 -9.90 -22.80 -35.90
CA PRO A 19 -9.06 -23.35 -34.84
C PRO A 19 -7.77 -22.57 -34.61
N GLU A 20 -7.29 -21.88 -35.62
CA GLU A 20 -6.08 -21.03 -35.54
C GLU A 20 -6.27 -19.80 -34.63
N LEU A 21 -7.45 -19.21 -34.54
CA LEU A 21 -7.76 -18.07 -33.65
C LEU A 21 -7.89 -18.53 -32.21
N ALA A 22 -8.31 -19.74 -31.93
CA ALA A 22 -8.40 -20.31 -30.61
C ALA A 22 -7.01 -20.58 -30.01
N ALA A 23 -6.06 -21.04 -30.83
CA ALA A 23 -4.67 -21.26 -30.40
C ALA A 23 -3.94 -19.94 -30.06
N LEU A 24 -4.20 -18.87 -30.82
CA LEU A 24 -3.60 -17.55 -30.56
C LEU A 24 -4.16 -16.91 -29.28
N ALA A 25 -5.45 -17.10 -28.98
CA ALA A 25 -6.08 -16.62 -27.75
C ALA A 25 -5.55 -17.35 -26.49
N LEU A 26 -5.22 -18.63 -26.59
CA LEU A 26 -4.61 -19.40 -25.50
C LEU A 26 -3.17 -18.99 -25.21
N LEU A 27 -2.40 -18.61 -26.22
CA LEU A 27 -1.03 -18.10 -26.03
C LEU A 27 -1.01 -16.69 -25.40
N LEU A 28 -2.01 -15.85 -25.68
CA LEU A 28 -2.16 -14.53 -25.06
C LEU A 28 -2.66 -14.60 -23.61
N ALA A 29 -3.42 -15.64 -23.24
CA ALA A 29 -3.88 -15.83 -21.86
C ALA A 29 -2.77 -16.30 -20.91
N ALA A 30 -1.68 -16.91 -21.41
CA ALA A 30 -0.53 -17.32 -20.62
C ALA A 30 0.39 -16.15 -20.22
N ALA A 31 0.18 -14.95 -20.73
CA ALA A 31 0.84 -13.71 -20.30
C ALA A 31 0.24 -13.11 -19.03
N CYS A 32 -0.61 -13.86 -18.28
CA CYS A 32 -1.05 -13.48 -16.95
C CYS A 32 0.17 -13.28 -16.05
N ALA A 33 0.31 -12.07 -15.54
CA ALA A 33 1.38 -11.57 -14.69
C ALA A 33 1.73 -12.57 -13.58
N THR A 34 2.65 -13.48 -13.83
CA THR A 34 3.28 -14.28 -12.79
C THR A 34 4.05 -13.33 -11.89
N ALA A 35 3.76 -13.35 -10.59
CA ALA A 35 4.55 -12.61 -9.59
C ALA A 35 6.02 -12.96 -9.83
N ARG A 36 6.86 -11.95 -10.05
CA ARG A 36 8.29 -12.18 -10.27
C ARG A 36 8.91 -12.62 -8.96
N LEU A 37 9.39 -13.83 -8.92
CA LEU A 37 10.18 -14.33 -7.81
C LEU A 37 11.53 -13.59 -7.76
N PRO A 38 12.09 -13.36 -6.58
CA PRO A 38 13.41 -12.75 -6.45
C PRO A 38 14.48 -13.67 -7.02
N ALA A 39 15.55 -13.09 -7.54
CA ALA A 39 16.75 -13.85 -7.82
C ALA A 39 17.31 -14.46 -6.51
N PRO A 40 18.08 -15.56 -6.57
CA PRO A 40 18.68 -16.16 -5.39
C PRO A 40 19.46 -15.14 -4.55
N GLY A 41 19.24 -15.15 -3.23
CA GLY A 41 19.87 -14.23 -2.26
C GLY A 41 19.27 -12.80 -2.19
N VAL A 42 18.48 -12.36 -3.17
CA VAL A 42 17.87 -11.02 -3.17
C VAL A 42 16.89 -10.85 -2.02
N ALA A 43 16.01 -11.83 -1.83
CA ALA A 43 15.03 -11.77 -0.75
C ALA A 43 15.68 -11.79 0.63
N GLU A 44 16.74 -12.58 0.81
CA GLU A 44 17.48 -12.66 2.08
C GLU A 44 18.17 -11.32 2.37
N LYS A 45 18.84 -10.73 1.39
CA LYS A 45 19.46 -9.42 1.53
C LYS A 45 18.44 -8.33 1.86
N ALA A 46 17.32 -8.29 1.16
CA ALA A 46 16.24 -7.33 1.44
C ALA A 46 15.70 -7.48 2.86
N ARG A 47 15.46 -8.72 3.32
CA ARG A 47 14.97 -9.01 4.68
C ARG A 47 15.97 -8.65 5.77
N ALA A 48 17.26 -8.71 5.48
CA ALA A 48 18.32 -8.34 6.40
C ALA A 48 18.57 -6.83 6.47
N ALA A 49 17.96 -6.04 5.59
CA ALA A 49 18.17 -4.59 5.56
C ALA A 49 17.77 -3.94 6.89
N THR A 50 18.64 -3.05 7.37
CA THR A 50 18.47 -2.35 8.65
C THR A 50 17.86 -0.98 8.48
N SER A 51 17.92 -0.41 7.29
CA SER A 51 17.31 0.87 6.93
C SER A 51 16.72 0.82 5.52
N TRP A 52 15.73 1.68 5.27
CA TRP A 52 15.06 1.78 4.00
C TRP A 52 14.47 3.18 3.84
N SER A 53 14.50 3.71 2.63
CA SER A 53 13.77 4.92 2.26
C SER A 53 13.23 4.77 0.86
N GLY A 54 12.02 5.29 0.62
CA GLY A 54 11.42 5.22 -0.70
C GLY A 54 10.08 5.94 -0.81
N SER A 55 9.60 6.00 -2.04
CA SER A 55 8.28 6.52 -2.40
C SER A 55 7.39 5.39 -2.86
N LEU A 56 6.13 5.43 -2.42
CA LEU A 56 5.15 4.39 -2.75
C LEU A 56 3.78 4.99 -3.05
N ARG A 57 3.07 4.28 -3.93
CA ARG A 57 1.61 4.42 -4.08
C ARG A 57 0.94 3.33 -3.29
N VAL A 58 0.15 3.75 -2.30
CA VAL A 58 -0.55 2.85 -1.38
C VAL A 58 -2.03 2.87 -1.64
N SER A 59 -2.66 1.71 -1.63
CA SER A 59 -4.11 1.55 -1.60
C SER A 59 -4.48 0.68 -0.41
N VAL A 60 -5.34 1.18 0.45
CA VAL A 60 -5.91 0.45 1.59
C VAL A 60 -7.40 0.24 1.33
N ARG A 61 -7.89 -0.97 1.61
CA ARG A 61 -9.31 -1.33 1.52
C ARG A 61 -9.67 -2.17 2.74
N GLY A 62 -10.36 -1.56 3.69
CA GLY A 62 -10.97 -2.20 4.84
C GLY A 62 -12.51 -2.16 4.75
N GLN A 63 -13.18 -2.53 5.84
CA GLN A 63 -14.65 -2.49 5.92
C GLN A 63 -15.18 -1.07 5.71
N ASP A 64 -14.59 -0.09 6.41
CA ASP A 64 -15.02 1.31 6.43
C ASP A 64 -14.03 2.27 5.77
N LEU A 65 -12.97 1.75 5.17
CA LEU A 65 -11.92 2.56 4.57
C LEU A 65 -11.59 2.11 3.16
N ARG A 66 -11.65 3.06 2.23
CA ARG A 66 -11.04 2.93 0.89
C ARG A 66 -10.24 4.18 0.62
N GLY A 67 -8.93 4.03 0.54
CA GLY A 67 -8.03 5.16 0.27
C GLY A 67 -6.94 4.78 -0.71
N ARG A 68 -6.48 5.78 -1.46
CA ARG A 68 -5.26 5.73 -2.24
C ARG A 68 -4.44 6.96 -1.92
N SER A 69 -3.16 6.76 -1.70
CA SER A 69 -2.25 7.85 -1.39
C SER A 69 -0.89 7.57 -2.01
N HIS A 70 -0.16 8.65 -2.28
CA HIS A 70 1.28 8.61 -2.44
C HIS A 70 1.89 8.83 -1.05
N ALA A 71 2.92 8.10 -0.69
CA ALA A 71 3.59 8.23 0.58
C ALA A 71 5.12 8.17 0.38
N LEU A 72 5.82 8.99 1.13
CA LEU A 72 7.25 8.87 1.34
C LEU A 72 7.43 8.14 2.66
N VAL A 73 8.23 7.09 2.67
CA VAL A 73 8.47 6.29 3.86
C VAL A 73 9.97 6.13 4.05
N ALA A 74 10.42 6.30 5.27
CA ALA A 74 11.75 5.97 5.70
C ALA A 74 11.69 5.20 7.02
N PHE A 75 12.56 4.20 7.19
CA PHE A 75 12.66 3.52 8.46
C PHE A 75 14.09 3.06 8.76
N ARG A 76 14.35 2.89 10.04
CA ARG A 76 15.53 2.26 10.60
C ARG A 76 15.06 1.26 11.65
N ARG A 77 15.38 0.01 11.41
CA ARG A 77 15.03 -1.07 12.33
C ARG A 77 15.80 -0.93 13.66
N PRO A 78 15.19 -1.38 14.75
CA PRO A 78 13.87 -2.04 14.81
C PRO A 78 12.70 -1.06 15.02
N ASP A 79 12.93 0.22 15.33
CA ASP A 79 11.98 1.03 16.09
C ASP A 79 11.75 2.46 15.57
N ALA A 80 12.33 2.83 14.44
CA ALA A 80 12.17 4.19 13.89
C ALA A 80 11.53 4.14 12.49
N MET A 81 10.38 4.81 12.32
CA MET A 81 9.69 4.94 11.04
C MET A 81 9.13 6.34 10.86
N ARG A 82 9.27 6.89 9.66
CA ARG A 82 8.61 8.11 9.20
C ARG A 82 7.76 7.81 7.98
N ILE A 83 6.54 8.29 8.01
CA ILE A 83 5.60 8.25 6.88
C ILE A 83 5.18 9.68 6.60
N GLU A 84 5.31 10.11 5.35
CA GLU A 84 4.87 11.42 4.91
C GLU A 84 3.91 11.26 3.73
N ILE A 85 2.75 11.87 3.85
CA ILE A 85 1.77 11.96 2.77
C ILE A 85 1.85 13.36 2.19
N PRO A 86 2.35 13.53 0.96
CA PRO A 86 2.40 14.82 0.31
C PRO A 86 1.01 15.40 0.06
N GLY A 87 0.93 16.71 0.08
CA GLY A 87 -0.23 17.50 -0.30
C GLY A 87 0.16 18.63 -1.27
N PRO A 88 -0.81 19.41 -1.75
CA PRO A 88 -0.56 20.47 -2.74
C PRO A 88 0.37 21.58 -2.25
N SER A 89 0.37 21.86 -0.93
CA SER A 89 1.15 22.94 -0.31
C SER A 89 2.17 22.45 0.72
N GLY A 90 2.70 21.25 0.54
CA GLY A 90 3.63 20.60 1.46
C GLY A 90 3.09 19.27 1.99
N ALA A 91 3.58 18.81 3.12
CA ALA A 91 3.09 17.56 3.71
C ALA A 91 1.66 17.73 4.24
N ARG A 92 0.78 16.80 3.88
CA ARG A 92 -0.57 16.68 4.43
C ARG A 92 -0.56 15.97 5.78
N LEU A 93 0.30 14.98 5.90
CA LEU A 93 0.56 14.23 7.11
C LEU A 93 2.06 13.96 7.22
N VAL A 94 2.62 14.13 8.41
CA VAL A 94 3.91 13.55 8.78
C VAL A 94 3.68 12.72 10.04
N ALA A 95 3.83 11.42 9.94
CA ALA A 95 3.74 10.48 11.06
C ALA A 95 5.14 9.92 11.35
N VAL A 96 5.55 9.97 12.59
CA VAL A 96 6.81 9.43 13.07
C VAL A 96 6.53 8.48 14.21
N ALA A 97 6.93 7.23 14.04
CA ALA A 97 6.98 6.24 15.10
C ALA A 97 8.43 6.08 15.55
N ARG A 98 8.67 6.13 16.87
CA ARG A 98 9.99 5.93 17.47
C ARG A 98 9.81 5.21 18.79
N ALA A 99 10.43 4.05 18.92
CA ALA A 99 10.18 3.13 20.01
C ALA A 99 8.67 2.82 20.12
N ASP A 100 8.05 3.13 21.25
CA ASP A 100 6.65 2.90 21.56
C ASP A 100 5.74 4.12 21.32
N ARG A 101 6.28 5.21 20.76
CA ARG A 101 5.55 6.48 20.58
C ARG A 101 5.29 6.76 19.11
N LEU A 102 4.05 7.15 18.82
CA LEU A 102 3.63 7.71 17.54
C LEU A 102 3.32 9.20 17.69
N THR A 103 3.95 10.01 16.86
CA THR A 103 3.59 11.43 16.70
C THR A 103 3.17 11.65 15.26
N ALA A 104 1.98 12.20 15.05
CA ALA A 104 1.50 12.58 13.74
C ALA A 104 1.15 14.08 13.71
N VAL A 105 1.62 14.77 12.69
CA VAL A 105 1.38 16.20 12.48
C VAL A 105 0.62 16.37 11.17
N LEU A 106 -0.46 17.15 11.22
CA LEU A 106 -1.24 17.60 10.07
C LEU A 106 -1.00 19.13 9.93
N PRO A 107 -0.01 19.55 9.13
CA PRO A 107 0.43 20.95 9.11
C PRO A 107 -0.66 21.93 8.69
N ALA A 108 -1.46 21.59 7.67
CA ALA A 108 -2.52 22.45 7.17
C ALA A 108 -3.64 22.69 8.19
N GLU A 109 -3.91 21.73 9.06
CA GLU A 109 -4.93 21.77 10.12
C GLU A 109 -4.38 22.29 11.44
N ARG A 110 -3.06 22.54 11.52
CA ARG A 110 -2.35 22.89 12.76
C ARG A 110 -2.75 21.92 13.89
N ALA A 111 -2.70 20.63 13.59
CA ALA A 111 -3.12 19.58 14.49
C ALA A 111 -2.02 18.55 14.73
N ARG A 112 -1.93 18.04 15.96
CA ARG A 112 -0.92 17.07 16.38
C ARG A 112 -1.57 15.94 17.18
N LEU A 113 -1.28 14.72 16.78
CA LEU A 113 -1.59 13.49 17.50
C LEU A 113 -0.33 12.99 18.19
N GLU A 114 -0.47 12.58 19.45
CA GLU A 114 0.52 11.78 20.16
C GLU A 114 -0.18 10.57 20.77
N SER A 115 0.31 9.38 20.46
CA SER A 115 -0.23 8.12 20.97
C SER A 115 0.86 7.05 21.08
N ALA A 116 0.48 5.85 21.52
CA ALA A 116 1.34 4.69 21.42
C ALA A 116 1.56 4.30 19.95
N ALA A 117 2.70 3.68 19.63
CA ALA A 117 2.99 3.19 18.27
C ALA A 117 2.48 1.75 18.08
N GLY A 118 1.25 1.48 18.49
CA GLY A 118 0.63 0.16 18.38
C GLY A 118 -0.16 -0.07 17.09
N PRO A 119 -0.54 -1.32 16.78
CA PRO A 119 -1.37 -1.64 15.60
C PRO A 119 -2.69 -0.88 15.57
N GLY A 120 -3.35 -0.68 16.72
CA GLY A 120 -4.60 0.05 16.83
C GLY A 120 -4.48 1.54 16.49
N ASP A 121 -3.37 2.17 16.86
CA ASP A 121 -3.10 3.58 16.52
C ASP A 121 -2.82 3.75 15.03
N PHE A 122 -2.09 2.82 14.43
CA PHE A 122 -1.85 2.79 13.00
C PHE A 122 -3.13 2.47 12.22
N GLU A 123 -3.98 1.57 12.71
CA GLU A 123 -5.30 1.33 12.14
C GLU A 123 -6.16 2.59 12.18
N ALA A 124 -6.23 3.23 13.34
CA ALA A 124 -7.02 4.44 13.51
C ALA A 124 -6.52 5.59 12.62
N LEU A 125 -5.21 5.75 12.43
CA LEU A 125 -4.63 6.82 11.62
C LEU A 125 -4.59 6.48 10.13
N LEU A 126 -4.08 5.31 9.77
CA LEU A 126 -3.75 4.91 8.39
C LEU A 126 -4.71 3.85 7.82
N GLY A 127 -5.56 3.27 8.66
CA GLY A 127 -6.48 2.20 8.28
C GLY A 127 -5.82 0.84 8.10
N VAL A 128 -4.67 0.62 8.72
CA VAL A 128 -3.90 -0.63 8.62
C VAL A 128 -3.49 -1.08 10.02
N ALA A 129 -4.02 -2.21 10.48
CA ALA A 129 -3.76 -2.79 11.80
C ALA A 129 -2.40 -3.52 11.83
N LEU A 130 -1.33 -2.80 11.55
CA LEU A 130 0.05 -3.27 11.62
C LEU A 130 0.86 -2.32 12.54
N SER A 131 1.71 -2.90 13.37
CA SER A 131 2.72 -2.12 14.07
C SER A 131 3.78 -1.55 13.09
N PRO A 132 4.57 -0.53 13.49
CA PRO A 132 5.66 -0.04 12.66
C PRO A 132 6.62 -1.15 12.20
N SER A 133 7.01 -2.06 13.10
CA SER A 133 7.90 -3.18 12.77
C SER A 133 7.29 -4.15 11.76
N GLU A 134 6.00 -4.47 11.89
CA GLU A 134 5.29 -5.32 10.92
C GLU A 134 5.16 -4.64 9.55
N LEU A 135 4.95 -3.32 9.54
CA LEU A 135 4.91 -2.57 8.28
C LEU A 135 6.29 -2.52 7.59
N MET A 136 7.38 -2.39 8.38
CA MET A 136 8.76 -2.52 7.88
C MET A 136 8.98 -3.91 7.26
N ASP A 137 8.54 -4.97 7.95
CA ASP A 137 8.62 -6.35 7.47
C ASP A 137 7.90 -6.52 6.13
N VAL A 138 6.66 -6.05 6.04
CA VAL A 138 5.86 -6.10 4.81
C VAL A 138 6.59 -5.44 3.65
N LEU A 139 7.20 -4.27 3.84
CA LEU A 139 7.93 -3.55 2.79
C LEU A 139 9.24 -4.26 2.38
N LEU A 140 9.84 -5.05 3.26
CA LEU A 140 11.04 -5.84 3.00
C LEU A 140 10.77 -7.26 2.48
N GLY A 141 9.52 -7.62 2.23
CA GLY A 141 9.19 -8.94 1.70
C GLY A 141 9.02 -10.03 2.76
N ILE A 142 8.70 -9.63 4.00
CA ILE A 142 8.41 -10.53 5.12
C ILE A 142 6.92 -10.45 5.43
N ALA A 143 6.27 -11.60 5.59
CA ALA A 143 4.89 -11.69 6.01
C ALA A 143 4.81 -11.79 7.55
N PRO A 144 4.36 -10.74 8.28
CA PRO A 144 4.14 -10.84 9.72
C PRO A 144 2.90 -11.68 10.05
N ALA A 145 2.74 -12.07 11.32
CA ALA A 145 1.64 -12.93 11.77
C ALA A 145 0.24 -12.26 11.55
N ALA A 146 0.17 -10.94 11.57
CA ALA A 146 -1.06 -10.19 11.30
C ALA A 146 -1.50 -10.26 9.82
N VAL A 147 -0.68 -10.83 8.92
CA VAL A 147 -0.98 -10.95 7.48
C VAL A 147 -1.38 -12.39 7.14
N ARG A 148 -2.63 -12.56 6.71
CA ARG A 148 -3.19 -13.85 6.29
C ARG A 148 -2.73 -14.28 4.90
N ARG A 149 -2.61 -13.32 3.97
CA ARG A 149 -2.15 -13.55 2.60
C ARG A 149 -1.15 -12.48 2.21
N TYR A 150 -0.02 -12.91 1.68
CA TYR A 150 1.07 -12.05 1.28
C TYR A 150 1.58 -12.39 -0.12
N GLU A 151 1.76 -11.37 -0.95
CA GLU A 151 2.35 -11.49 -2.27
C GLU A 151 3.33 -10.33 -2.47
N ALA A 152 4.53 -10.62 -2.97
CA ALA A 152 5.50 -9.61 -3.35
C ALA A 152 5.97 -9.82 -4.79
N ASP A 153 5.89 -8.75 -5.60
CA ASP A 153 6.53 -8.68 -6.91
C ASP A 153 7.93 -8.07 -6.71
N TRP A 154 8.96 -8.79 -7.09
CA TRP A 154 10.33 -8.40 -6.82
C TRP A 154 10.96 -7.59 -7.96
N GLY A 155 11.75 -6.56 -7.60
CA GLY A 155 12.70 -5.89 -8.46
C GLY A 155 14.08 -6.55 -8.41
N ALA A 156 15.11 -5.80 -8.80
CA ALA A 156 16.49 -6.28 -8.77
C ALA A 156 17.04 -6.47 -7.34
N ALA A 157 16.60 -5.67 -6.38
CA ALA A 157 17.10 -5.68 -5.00
C ALA A 157 16.01 -5.70 -3.94
N LEU A 158 14.83 -5.13 -4.21
CA LEU A 158 13.75 -4.91 -3.26
C LEU A 158 12.39 -5.28 -3.88
N PRO A 159 11.34 -5.52 -3.07
CA PRO A 159 9.98 -5.62 -3.57
C PRO A 159 9.56 -4.34 -4.31
N ARG A 160 9.03 -4.49 -5.52
CA ARG A 160 8.44 -3.39 -6.31
C ARG A 160 6.95 -3.22 -6.04
N ARG A 161 6.31 -4.27 -5.59
CA ARG A 161 4.91 -4.25 -5.18
C ARG A 161 4.68 -5.28 -4.10
N VAL A 162 3.93 -4.89 -3.11
CA VAL A 162 3.50 -5.76 -2.02
C VAL A 162 1.99 -5.72 -1.93
N ARG A 163 1.38 -6.89 -1.81
CA ARG A 163 -0.04 -7.06 -1.51
C ARG A 163 -0.16 -7.88 -0.25
N ALA A 164 -0.86 -7.35 0.72
CA ALA A 164 -1.13 -8.03 1.98
C ALA A 164 -2.63 -8.01 2.27
N GLU A 165 -3.15 -9.14 2.70
CA GLU A 165 -4.48 -9.24 3.28
C GLU A 165 -4.31 -9.59 4.75
N LEU A 166 -4.73 -8.68 5.63
CA LEU A 166 -4.62 -8.82 7.06
C LEU A 166 -5.69 -9.79 7.59
N VAL A 167 -5.52 -10.24 8.82
CA VAL A 167 -6.47 -11.17 9.47
C VAL A 167 -7.85 -10.56 9.68
N ASP A 168 -7.96 -9.24 9.81
CA ASP A 168 -9.22 -8.48 9.89
C ASP A 168 -9.91 -8.28 8.52
N GLY A 169 -9.30 -8.77 7.43
CA GLY A 169 -9.79 -8.65 6.07
C GLY A 169 -9.35 -7.35 5.34
N THR A 170 -8.63 -6.46 5.99
CA THR A 170 -8.05 -5.27 5.36
C THR A 170 -7.05 -5.67 4.29
N LYS A 171 -7.12 -5.02 3.13
CA LYS A 171 -6.21 -5.25 2.01
C LYS A 171 -5.33 -4.04 1.80
N LEU A 172 -4.03 -4.28 1.85
CA LEU A 172 -2.97 -3.32 1.55
C LEU A 172 -2.35 -3.67 0.20
N ASP A 173 -2.24 -2.69 -0.69
CA ASP A 173 -1.51 -2.80 -1.96
C ASP A 173 -0.55 -1.61 -2.03
N ALA A 174 0.74 -1.88 -1.89
CA ALA A 174 1.80 -0.88 -1.95
C ALA A 174 2.65 -1.13 -3.19
N ARG A 175 2.71 -0.15 -4.08
CA ARG A 175 3.62 -0.14 -5.23
C ARG A 175 4.76 0.82 -4.94
N VAL A 176 5.97 0.31 -4.95
CA VAL A 176 7.20 1.06 -4.74
C VAL A 176 7.60 1.70 -6.07
N ASP A 177 7.70 3.02 -6.11
CA ASP A 177 8.16 3.75 -7.27
C ASP A 177 9.69 3.86 -7.25
N GLU A 178 10.27 4.24 -6.10
CA GLU A 178 11.70 4.31 -5.85
C GLU A 178 12.00 3.84 -4.42
N ALA A 179 13.06 3.08 -4.22
CA ALA A 179 13.50 2.69 -2.89
C ALA A 179 14.99 2.31 -2.86
N GLU A 180 15.59 2.60 -1.71
CA GLU A 180 16.95 2.21 -1.36
C GLU A 180 16.95 1.57 0.03
N ALA A 181 17.79 0.56 0.22
CA ALA A 181 17.99 -0.12 1.50
C ALA A 181 19.44 0.03 1.97
N ASP A 182 19.64 -0.14 3.27
CA ASP A 182 20.94 -0.03 3.95
C ASP A 182 21.63 1.32 3.71
N ILE A 183 20.83 2.39 3.66
CA ILE A 183 21.31 3.77 3.52
C ILE A 183 21.52 4.42 4.89
N ALA A 184 22.44 5.37 4.96
CA ALA A 184 22.67 6.15 6.15
C ALA A 184 21.54 7.18 6.35
N LEU A 185 20.63 6.90 7.27
CA LEU A 185 19.57 7.82 7.67
C LEU A 185 19.97 8.55 8.95
N PRO A 186 20.05 9.90 8.96
CA PRO A 186 20.37 10.65 10.16
C PRO A 186 19.28 10.46 11.21
N ALA A 187 19.64 10.50 12.50
CA ALA A 187 18.68 10.37 13.60
C ALA A 187 17.55 11.42 13.52
N ALA A 188 17.91 12.64 13.11
CA ALA A 188 16.97 13.75 12.92
C ALA A 188 15.89 13.50 11.84
N ALA A 189 16.10 12.56 10.93
CA ALA A 189 15.07 12.17 9.97
C ALA A 189 13.82 11.60 10.65
N PHE A 190 13.97 11.09 11.87
CA PHE A 190 12.90 10.52 12.69
C PHE A 190 12.46 11.44 13.83
N ASP A 191 12.83 12.71 13.79
CA ASP A 191 12.26 13.69 14.69
C ASP A 191 10.94 14.22 14.11
N PRO A 192 9.87 14.32 14.93
CA PRO A 192 8.62 14.92 14.49
C PRO A 192 8.88 16.38 14.07
N PRO A 193 8.23 16.86 13.00
CA PRO A 193 8.37 18.25 12.62
C PRO A 193 7.84 19.17 13.72
N PRO A 194 8.46 20.34 13.91
CA PRO A 194 7.96 21.34 14.85
C PRO A 194 6.56 21.76 14.42
N CYS A 195 5.67 21.95 15.40
CA CYS A 195 4.31 22.36 15.15
C CYS A 195 3.87 23.36 16.25
N GLU A 196 4.31 24.61 16.11
CA GLU A 196 3.97 25.65 17.05
C GLU A 196 2.47 25.97 17.03
N GLY A 197 1.84 25.96 18.21
CA GLY A 197 0.41 26.22 18.35
C GLY A 197 -0.49 25.18 17.73
N CYS A 198 -0.01 23.96 17.49
CA CYS A 198 -0.85 22.86 17.09
C CYS A 198 -1.79 22.45 18.23
N ARG A 199 -3.05 22.24 17.87
CA ARG A 199 -4.00 21.66 18.81
C ARG A 199 -3.82 20.14 18.89
N PRO A 200 -3.94 19.55 20.08
CA PRO A 200 -3.96 18.11 20.22
C PRO A 200 -5.24 17.52 19.61
N ILE A 201 -5.10 16.36 18.96
CA ILE A 201 -6.21 15.60 18.39
C ILE A 201 -6.01 14.10 18.69
N ASP A 202 -7.09 13.32 18.59
CA ASP A 202 -7.04 11.87 18.61
C ASP A 202 -6.87 11.26 17.20
N ALA A 203 -6.63 9.96 17.13
CA ALA A 203 -6.42 9.27 15.87
C ALA A 203 -7.67 9.23 14.98
N ALA A 204 -8.88 9.18 15.58
CA ALA A 204 -10.13 9.20 14.84
C ALA A 204 -10.36 10.58 14.19
N GLU A 205 -10.05 11.66 14.91
CA GLU A 205 -10.10 13.00 14.35
C GLU A 205 -9.05 13.20 13.25
N ALA A 206 -7.81 12.76 13.48
CA ALA A 206 -6.76 12.80 12.46
C ALA A 206 -7.20 12.11 11.16
N ARG A 207 -7.80 10.92 11.26
CA ARG A 207 -8.33 10.19 10.12
C ARG A 207 -9.45 10.95 9.41
N ARG A 208 -10.40 11.54 10.15
CA ARG A 208 -11.47 12.36 9.56
C ARG A 208 -10.90 13.53 8.75
N LEU A 209 -9.90 14.23 9.29
CA LEU A 209 -9.23 15.33 8.59
C LEU A 209 -8.50 14.86 7.33
N LEU A 210 -7.91 13.67 7.35
CA LEU A 210 -7.25 13.07 6.18
C LEU A 210 -8.23 12.61 5.10
N THR A 211 -9.45 12.24 5.44
CA THR A 211 -10.45 11.72 4.49
C THR A 211 -11.40 12.78 3.95
N ALA A 212 -11.51 13.93 4.58
CA ALA A 212 -12.45 15.01 4.24
C ALA A 212 -12.11 15.79 2.96
N ARG A 213 -11.05 15.44 2.21
CA ARG A 213 -10.56 16.18 1.01
C ARG A 213 -10.39 15.27 -0.19
#